data_34c7656af3ca6772e3533a1d395e24d1
#
_entry.id   34c7656af3ca6772e3533a1d395e24d1
#
_cell.length_a   1.000
_cell.length_b   1.000
_cell.length_c   1.000
_cell.angle_alpha   90.00
_cell.angle_beta   90.00
_cell.angle_gamma   90.00
#
_symmetry.space_group_name_H-M   'P 1'
#
loop_
_entity.id
_entity.type
_entity.pdbx_description
1 polymer ?
#
loop_
_entity_poly.entity_id
_entity_poly.type
_entity_poly.pdbx_seq_one_letter_code
_entity_poly.pdbx_strand_id
1 'polypeptide(L)'
;MNNYKRNIIVTGGAGFIGSHVVRLMVNKYPDYRIINLDKLTYAGNLANLHDVEDKPNYVFVHADICDFETIQKILADYNVDGIIHLAAESHVDRSIKDPFTFARTNVMGTLSLLQAAKEYWESLPEGYEGKRFYHISTDEVYGALEITDSEGIESQFTTKASSEHHHAYGKDFFLETTNYNPHSPYSASKASSDHFVRAFHDTYGMPTIVTNCSNNYGPYQFPEKLIPLFINNIRHRRQLPVYGKGENVRDWLYVEDHARAIDLIFHQGKVADTYNIGGFNEWKNIDIVRVLIKTVDRLLGNPEGTSLDLITHVTDRKGHDMRYAIDSRKLQRELGWEPSLQFEEGIERTVRWYLDNQEWMDNVTSGAYQHYYDDMYKNR
;
A
#
# COMPACT_ATOMS: atom_id res chain seq x y z
N MET A 1 -11.31 31.82 -11.70
CA MET A 1 -10.44 30.64 -11.52
C MET A 1 -10.21 30.46 -10.04
N ASN A 2 -10.57 29.31 -9.47
CA ASN A 2 -10.26 29.03 -8.07
C ASN A 2 -8.74 28.93 -7.94
N ASN A 3 -8.12 29.89 -7.23
CA ASN A 3 -6.67 29.90 -7.00
C ASN A 3 -6.39 28.96 -5.83
N TYR A 4 -6.11 27.68 -6.13
CA TYR A 4 -5.67 26.73 -5.11
C TYR A 4 -4.24 27.07 -4.67
N LYS A 5 -3.96 26.87 -3.38
CA LYS A 5 -2.64 27.11 -2.80
C LYS A 5 -1.60 26.10 -3.33
N ARG A 6 -2.02 24.86 -3.59
CA ARG A 6 -1.20 23.79 -4.18
C ARG A 6 -2.04 22.88 -5.08
N ASN A 7 -1.43 22.36 -6.11
CA ASN A 7 -2.01 21.36 -6.99
C ASN A 7 -1.19 20.06 -6.86
N ILE A 8 -1.81 19.03 -6.31
CA ILE A 8 -1.14 17.77 -5.97
C ILE A 8 -1.72 16.63 -6.79
N ILE A 9 -0.88 15.92 -7.54
CA ILE A 9 -1.25 14.66 -8.18
C ILE A 9 -1.08 13.52 -7.17
N VAL A 10 -2.10 12.67 -7.06
CA VAL A 10 -2.03 11.36 -6.42
C VAL A 10 -2.20 10.32 -7.51
N THR A 11 -1.13 9.62 -7.88
CA THR A 11 -1.22 8.55 -8.88
C THR A 11 -1.68 7.25 -8.22
N GLY A 12 -2.51 6.47 -8.93
CA GLY A 12 -3.11 5.28 -8.32
C GLY A 12 -4.16 5.63 -7.25
N GLY A 13 -4.74 6.84 -7.33
CA GLY A 13 -5.67 7.35 -6.32
C GLY A 13 -7.04 6.66 -6.29
N ALA A 14 -7.40 5.88 -7.31
CA ALA A 14 -8.59 5.03 -7.30
C ALA A 14 -8.33 3.63 -6.72
N GLY A 15 -7.08 3.31 -6.37
CA GLY A 15 -6.69 2.06 -5.73
C GLY A 15 -6.92 2.06 -4.21
N PHE A 16 -6.49 0.97 -3.55
CA PHE A 16 -6.67 0.77 -2.10
C PHE A 16 -6.05 1.90 -1.26
N ILE A 17 -4.72 1.99 -1.19
CA ILE A 17 -4.04 3.00 -0.36
C ILE A 17 -4.30 4.40 -0.92
N GLY A 18 -4.26 4.55 -2.26
CA GLY A 18 -4.45 5.82 -2.94
C GLY A 18 -5.79 6.49 -2.62
N SER A 19 -6.89 5.73 -2.52
CA SER A 19 -8.20 6.29 -2.18
C SER A 19 -8.27 6.88 -0.77
N HIS A 20 -7.58 6.26 0.19
CA HIS A 20 -7.46 6.83 1.55
C HIS A 20 -6.61 8.10 1.57
N VAL A 21 -5.53 8.16 0.78
CA VAL A 21 -4.71 9.38 0.64
C VAL A 21 -5.51 10.49 -0.02
N VAL A 22 -6.20 10.22 -1.13
CA VAL A 22 -7.07 11.20 -1.82
C VAL A 22 -8.14 11.73 -0.87
N ARG A 23 -8.88 10.83 -0.19
CA ARG A 23 -9.92 11.20 0.77
C ARG A 23 -9.38 12.09 1.90
N LEU A 24 -8.24 11.71 2.48
CA LEU A 24 -7.60 12.49 3.54
C LEU A 24 -7.22 13.88 3.03
N MET A 25 -6.53 13.96 1.89
CA MET A 25 -6.04 15.21 1.34
C MET A 25 -7.18 16.16 0.93
N VAL A 26 -8.22 15.64 0.25
CA VAL A 26 -9.40 16.41 -0.16
C VAL A 26 -10.13 17.02 1.03
N ASN A 27 -10.33 16.24 2.10
CA ASN A 27 -11.05 16.71 3.28
C ASN A 27 -10.22 17.63 4.18
N LYS A 28 -8.92 17.37 4.31
CA LYS A 28 -8.02 18.12 5.21
C LYS A 28 -7.56 19.45 4.63
N TYR A 29 -7.42 19.52 3.28
CA TYR A 29 -6.86 20.68 2.58
C TYR A 29 -7.83 21.23 1.52
N PRO A 30 -8.89 21.93 1.91
CA PRO A 30 -9.87 22.48 0.97
C PRO A 30 -9.29 23.56 0.05
N ASP A 31 -8.14 24.13 0.39
CA ASP A 31 -7.36 25.08 -0.40
C ASP A 31 -6.33 24.42 -1.34
N TYR A 32 -6.22 23.08 -1.36
CA TYR A 32 -5.44 22.33 -2.34
C TYR A 32 -6.35 21.76 -3.43
N ARG A 33 -5.87 21.68 -4.67
CA ARG A 33 -6.50 20.82 -5.70
C ARG A 33 -5.84 19.46 -5.65
N ILE A 34 -6.63 18.42 -5.47
CA ILE A 34 -6.19 17.02 -5.46
C ILE A 34 -6.60 16.38 -6.77
N ILE A 35 -5.60 16.01 -7.56
CA ILE A 35 -5.76 15.41 -8.89
C ILE A 35 -5.50 13.92 -8.75
N ASN A 36 -6.58 13.13 -8.74
CA ASN A 36 -6.51 11.67 -8.77
C ASN A 36 -6.21 11.21 -10.20
N LEU A 37 -4.98 10.79 -10.45
CA LEU A 37 -4.55 10.24 -11.73
C LEU A 37 -4.51 8.72 -11.64
N ASP A 38 -5.38 8.05 -12.38
CA ASP A 38 -5.47 6.58 -12.37
C ASP A 38 -5.80 6.05 -13.76
N LYS A 39 -5.20 4.92 -14.12
CA LYS A 39 -5.44 4.20 -15.36
C LYS A 39 -6.68 3.31 -15.30
N LEU A 40 -7.24 3.09 -14.10
CA LEU A 40 -8.35 2.20 -13.83
C LEU A 40 -8.10 0.78 -14.35
N THR A 41 -6.97 0.19 -13.93
CA THR A 41 -6.71 -1.23 -14.13
C THR A 41 -7.59 -2.07 -13.20
N TYR A 42 -7.36 -3.36 -13.10
CA TYR A 42 -8.21 -4.28 -12.36
C TYR A 42 -8.46 -3.91 -10.87
N ALA A 43 -7.53 -3.21 -10.23
CA ALA A 43 -7.62 -2.81 -8.82
C ALA A 43 -8.05 -1.34 -8.62
N GLY A 44 -8.11 -0.55 -9.69
CA GLY A 44 -8.59 0.84 -9.65
C GLY A 44 -10.11 0.90 -9.75
N ASN A 45 -10.77 1.55 -8.77
CA ASN A 45 -12.22 1.65 -8.73
C ASN A 45 -12.67 3.01 -8.20
N LEU A 46 -13.35 3.81 -9.00
CA LEU A 46 -13.85 5.12 -8.60
C LEU A 46 -14.89 5.07 -7.49
N ALA A 47 -15.59 3.93 -7.32
CA ALA A 47 -16.49 3.72 -6.17
C ALA A 47 -15.78 3.84 -4.82
N ASN A 48 -14.46 3.71 -4.78
CA ASN A 48 -13.66 3.93 -3.57
C ASN A 48 -13.69 5.41 -3.12
N LEU A 49 -14.16 6.34 -3.95
CA LEU A 49 -14.08 7.79 -3.74
C LEU A 49 -15.45 8.50 -3.82
N HIS A 50 -16.57 7.76 -3.81
CA HIS A 50 -17.91 8.34 -3.85
C HIS A 50 -18.17 9.43 -2.80
N ASP A 51 -17.53 9.32 -1.64
CA ASP A 51 -17.67 10.27 -0.54
C ASP A 51 -16.95 11.62 -0.78
N VAL A 52 -16.07 11.69 -1.77
CA VAL A 52 -15.30 12.90 -2.11
C VAL A 52 -15.37 13.32 -3.58
N GLU A 53 -16.03 12.56 -4.45
CA GLU A 53 -16.04 12.82 -5.90
C GLU A 53 -16.68 14.17 -6.28
N ASP A 54 -17.65 14.66 -5.51
CA ASP A 54 -18.33 15.94 -5.72
C ASP A 54 -17.65 17.13 -5.04
N LYS A 55 -16.52 16.93 -4.35
CA LYS A 55 -15.82 18.02 -3.70
C LYS A 55 -15.17 18.96 -4.73
N PRO A 56 -15.26 20.29 -4.56
CA PRO A 56 -14.79 21.26 -5.54
C PRO A 56 -13.28 21.22 -5.76
N ASN A 57 -12.53 20.69 -4.80
CA ASN A 57 -11.07 20.56 -4.84
C ASN A 57 -10.58 19.17 -5.28
N TYR A 58 -11.47 18.26 -5.67
CA TYR A 58 -11.16 16.96 -6.25
C TYR A 58 -11.30 16.99 -7.78
N VAL A 59 -10.36 16.33 -8.47
CA VAL A 59 -10.39 16.14 -9.92
C VAL A 59 -9.92 14.71 -10.22
N PHE A 60 -10.67 14.00 -11.05
CA PHE A 60 -10.23 12.72 -11.62
C PHE A 60 -9.65 12.91 -13.02
N VAL A 61 -8.49 12.29 -13.26
CA VAL A 61 -7.83 12.25 -14.57
C VAL A 61 -7.54 10.80 -14.93
N HIS A 62 -8.16 10.30 -16.00
CA HIS A 62 -7.90 8.97 -16.53
C HIS A 62 -6.66 9.01 -17.42
N ALA A 63 -5.52 8.50 -16.92
CA ALA A 63 -4.25 8.48 -17.65
C ALA A 63 -3.33 7.35 -17.20
N ASP A 64 -2.44 6.94 -18.12
CA ASP A 64 -1.37 5.98 -17.85
C ASP A 64 -0.09 6.75 -17.48
N ILE A 65 0.54 6.42 -16.35
CA ILE A 65 1.82 7.00 -15.94
C ILE A 65 2.96 6.73 -16.93
N CYS A 66 2.82 5.71 -17.79
CA CYS A 66 3.77 5.40 -18.85
C CYS A 66 3.63 6.30 -20.08
N ASP A 67 2.55 7.04 -20.20
CA ASP A 67 2.31 7.98 -21.32
C ASP A 67 2.95 9.33 -21.01
N PHE A 68 4.21 9.46 -21.38
CA PHE A 68 5.04 10.61 -21.07
C PHE A 68 4.45 11.94 -21.56
N GLU A 69 3.97 11.99 -22.79
CA GLU A 69 3.43 13.22 -23.39
C GLU A 69 2.13 13.66 -22.67
N THR A 70 1.27 12.70 -22.37
CA THR A 70 0.05 12.96 -21.59
C THR A 70 0.39 13.46 -20.18
N ILE A 71 1.38 12.87 -19.50
CA ILE A 71 1.81 13.33 -18.17
C ILE A 71 2.38 14.75 -18.23
N GLN A 72 3.25 15.06 -19.20
CA GLN A 72 3.76 16.43 -19.38
C GLN A 72 2.64 17.46 -19.50
N LYS A 73 1.64 17.14 -20.33
CA LYS A 73 0.48 18.02 -20.53
C LYS A 73 -0.31 18.20 -19.23
N ILE A 74 -0.59 17.14 -18.49
CA ILE A 74 -1.32 17.19 -17.20
C ILE A 74 -0.57 18.09 -16.20
N LEU A 75 0.74 17.93 -16.07
CA LEU A 75 1.56 18.74 -15.17
C LEU A 75 1.43 20.24 -15.46
N ALA A 76 1.46 20.62 -16.74
CA ALA A 76 1.33 21.99 -17.20
C ALA A 76 -0.11 22.51 -17.05
N ASP A 77 -1.13 21.75 -17.50
CA ASP A 77 -2.55 22.16 -17.48
C ASP A 77 -3.06 22.43 -16.05
N TYR A 78 -2.56 21.67 -15.07
CA TYR A 78 -2.95 21.81 -13.67
C TYR A 78 -1.96 22.61 -12.81
N ASN A 79 -0.83 23.07 -13.35
CA ASN A 79 0.24 23.74 -12.61
C ASN A 79 0.66 22.95 -11.37
N VAL A 80 1.10 21.71 -11.57
CA VAL A 80 1.32 20.73 -10.49
C VAL A 80 2.54 21.08 -9.65
N ASP A 81 2.34 21.15 -8.33
CA ASP A 81 3.38 21.45 -7.33
C ASP A 81 3.94 20.22 -6.64
N GLY A 82 3.18 19.12 -6.64
CA GLY A 82 3.60 17.91 -5.96
C GLY A 82 2.99 16.66 -6.56
N ILE A 83 3.72 15.56 -6.41
CA ILE A 83 3.29 14.24 -6.83
C ILE A 83 3.43 13.28 -5.66
N ILE A 84 2.33 12.59 -5.32
CA ILE A 84 2.32 11.44 -4.40
C ILE A 84 2.11 10.21 -5.28
N HIS A 85 3.19 9.44 -5.46
CA HIS A 85 3.23 8.38 -6.45
C HIS A 85 2.96 7.01 -5.82
N LEU A 86 1.70 6.52 -5.97
CA LEU A 86 1.24 5.20 -5.50
C LEU A 86 0.92 4.23 -6.66
N ALA A 87 0.74 4.72 -7.89
CA ALA A 87 0.41 3.85 -9.02
C ALA A 87 1.49 2.79 -9.24
N ALA A 88 1.10 1.52 -9.12
CA ALA A 88 2.00 0.38 -9.29
C ALA A 88 1.21 -0.91 -9.54
N GLU A 89 1.82 -1.84 -10.24
CA GLU A 89 1.46 -3.25 -10.13
C GLU A 89 2.02 -3.81 -8.81
N SER A 90 1.20 -4.49 -8.00
CA SER A 90 1.55 -4.80 -6.60
C SER A 90 1.30 -6.24 -6.14
N HIS A 91 0.90 -7.15 -7.03
CA HIS A 91 0.61 -8.53 -6.65
C HIS A 91 1.73 -9.48 -7.06
N VAL A 92 2.43 -10.07 -6.05
CA VAL A 92 3.61 -10.91 -6.27
C VAL A 92 3.33 -12.08 -7.25
N ASP A 93 2.23 -12.83 -7.07
CA ASP A 93 1.90 -13.95 -7.96
C ASP A 93 1.68 -13.51 -9.41
N ARG A 94 1.09 -12.32 -9.64
CA ARG A 94 0.99 -11.73 -10.98
C ARG A 94 2.36 -11.39 -11.54
N SER A 95 3.28 -10.88 -10.71
CA SER A 95 4.65 -10.56 -11.15
C SER A 95 5.44 -11.78 -11.58
N ILE A 96 5.19 -12.94 -10.96
CA ILE A 96 5.81 -14.22 -11.35
C ILE A 96 5.28 -14.68 -12.70
N LYS A 97 4.00 -14.45 -13.00
CA LYS A 97 3.38 -14.81 -14.29
C LYS A 97 3.77 -13.85 -15.42
N ASP A 98 3.79 -12.53 -15.13
CA ASP A 98 4.08 -11.47 -16.11
C ASP A 98 4.99 -10.38 -15.52
N PRO A 99 6.31 -10.61 -15.45
CA PRO A 99 7.25 -9.62 -14.94
C PRO A 99 7.39 -8.38 -15.83
N PHE A 100 7.08 -8.48 -17.12
CA PHE A 100 7.19 -7.36 -18.05
C PHE A 100 6.20 -6.24 -17.74
N THR A 101 4.97 -6.57 -17.38
CA THR A 101 3.97 -5.57 -16.96
C THR A 101 4.44 -4.84 -15.70
N PHE A 102 5.05 -5.55 -14.75
CA PHE A 102 5.63 -4.94 -13.53
C PHE A 102 6.80 -4.00 -13.85
N ALA A 103 7.74 -4.43 -14.71
CA ALA A 103 8.83 -3.56 -15.13
C ALA A 103 8.33 -2.33 -15.87
N ARG A 104 7.37 -2.48 -16.78
CA ARG A 104 6.80 -1.36 -17.53
C ARG A 104 6.10 -0.37 -16.60
N THR A 105 5.19 -0.82 -15.76
CA THR A 105 4.42 0.07 -14.88
C THR A 105 5.30 0.65 -13.79
N ASN A 106 6.01 -0.19 -13.02
CA ASN A 106 6.69 0.25 -11.81
C ASN A 106 8.00 0.98 -12.14
N VAL A 107 8.77 0.52 -13.13
CA VAL A 107 10.05 1.16 -13.47
C VAL A 107 9.85 2.25 -14.51
N MET A 108 9.33 1.90 -15.68
CA MET A 108 9.18 2.88 -16.78
C MET A 108 8.14 3.95 -16.46
N GLY A 109 7.03 3.59 -15.80
CA GLY A 109 6.02 4.56 -15.37
C GLY A 109 6.57 5.54 -14.33
N THR A 110 7.34 5.07 -13.36
CA THR A 110 8.04 5.96 -12.39
C THR A 110 9.04 6.87 -13.08
N LEU A 111 9.83 6.33 -14.01
CA LEU A 111 10.80 7.12 -14.78
C LEU A 111 10.11 8.18 -15.65
N SER A 112 8.99 7.83 -16.28
CA SER A 112 8.16 8.77 -17.07
C SER A 112 7.68 9.94 -16.20
N LEU A 113 7.12 9.65 -15.00
CA LEU A 113 6.68 10.69 -14.07
C LEU A 113 7.84 11.58 -13.58
N LEU A 114 8.98 10.98 -13.21
CA LEU A 114 10.17 11.72 -12.77
C LEU A 114 10.67 12.66 -13.85
N GLN A 115 10.83 12.15 -15.08
CA GLN A 115 11.34 12.94 -16.19
C GLN A 115 10.37 14.08 -16.57
N ALA A 116 9.07 13.79 -16.65
CA ALA A 116 8.07 14.79 -16.95
C ALA A 116 8.01 15.90 -15.88
N ALA A 117 8.05 15.52 -14.60
CA ALA A 117 8.06 16.47 -13.48
C ALA A 117 9.33 17.33 -13.49
N LYS A 118 10.49 16.69 -13.74
CA LYS A 118 11.77 17.39 -13.87
C LYS A 118 11.70 18.47 -14.97
N GLU A 119 11.34 18.09 -16.18
CA GLU A 119 11.30 19.02 -17.33
C GLU A 119 10.29 20.15 -17.09
N TYR A 120 9.12 19.82 -16.54
CA TYR A 120 8.11 20.82 -16.23
C TYR A 120 8.59 21.81 -15.15
N TRP A 121 9.08 21.33 -14.00
CA TRP A 121 9.49 22.20 -12.91
C TRP A 121 10.73 23.03 -13.24
N GLU A 122 11.70 22.46 -13.97
CA GLU A 122 12.88 23.22 -14.44
C GLU A 122 12.51 24.31 -15.46
N SER A 123 11.38 24.20 -16.15
CA SER A 123 10.88 25.23 -17.08
C SER A 123 10.26 26.43 -16.37
N LEU A 124 9.94 26.30 -15.07
CA LEU A 124 9.33 27.34 -14.26
C LEU A 124 10.40 28.29 -13.67
N PRO A 125 10.09 29.60 -13.49
CA PRO A 125 11.04 30.54 -12.89
C PRO A 125 11.52 30.14 -11.48
N GLU A 126 10.63 29.53 -10.69
CA GLU A 126 10.92 29.04 -9.32
C GLU A 126 11.65 27.70 -9.30
N GLY A 127 11.69 26.99 -10.43
CA GLY A 127 12.31 25.67 -10.51
C GLY A 127 11.70 24.68 -9.51
N TYR A 128 12.53 24.12 -8.64
CA TYR A 128 12.11 23.14 -7.63
C TYR A 128 11.58 23.75 -6.31
N GLU A 129 11.56 25.08 -6.18
CA GLU A 129 11.07 25.70 -4.95
C GLU A 129 9.60 25.37 -4.69
N GLY A 130 9.28 24.86 -3.50
CA GLY A 130 7.93 24.44 -3.12
C GLY A 130 7.44 23.15 -3.78
N LYS A 131 8.24 22.50 -4.63
CA LYS A 131 7.88 21.26 -5.32
C LYS A 131 8.23 20.02 -4.46
N ARG A 132 7.58 18.90 -4.74
CA ARG A 132 7.88 17.62 -4.09
C ARG A 132 7.43 16.41 -4.91
N PHE A 133 8.34 15.44 -5.06
CA PHE A 133 8.05 14.12 -5.60
C PHE A 133 8.16 13.10 -4.47
N TYR A 134 7.04 12.51 -4.08
CA TYR A 134 6.97 11.54 -3.00
C TYR A 134 6.63 10.16 -3.56
N HIS A 135 7.55 9.21 -3.38
CA HIS A 135 7.44 7.86 -3.91
C HIS A 135 7.14 6.85 -2.81
N ILE A 136 6.09 6.06 -3.00
CA ILE A 136 5.70 4.99 -2.09
C ILE A 136 6.26 3.65 -2.60
N SER A 137 7.05 2.98 -1.76
CA SER A 137 7.62 1.67 -1.99
C SER A 137 7.13 0.65 -0.96
N THR A 138 7.85 -0.43 -0.78
CA THR A 138 7.49 -1.58 0.06
C THR A 138 8.71 -2.07 0.83
N ASP A 139 8.50 -2.68 1.98
CA ASP A 139 9.54 -3.38 2.76
C ASP A 139 10.11 -4.60 2.05
N GLU A 140 9.39 -5.17 1.08
CA GLU A 140 9.86 -6.30 0.26
C GLU A 140 11.14 -5.99 -0.53
N VAL A 141 11.50 -4.72 -0.72
CA VAL A 141 12.76 -4.34 -1.38
C VAL A 141 14.00 -4.68 -0.57
N TYR A 142 13.85 -4.82 0.75
CA TYR A 142 14.94 -5.18 1.66
C TYR A 142 15.30 -6.67 1.63
N GLY A 143 14.42 -7.53 1.13
CA GLY A 143 14.57 -8.99 1.14
C GLY A 143 13.87 -9.63 2.33
N ALA A 144 14.46 -10.70 2.91
CA ALA A 144 13.89 -11.46 4.00
C ALA A 144 14.69 -11.36 5.29
N LEU A 145 13.99 -11.40 6.40
CA LEU A 145 14.57 -11.61 7.74
C LEU A 145 14.35 -13.06 8.18
N GLU A 146 15.21 -13.54 9.09
CA GLU A 146 15.06 -14.84 9.73
C GLU A 146 14.05 -14.78 10.89
N ILE A 147 13.36 -15.90 11.09
CA ILE A 147 12.59 -16.15 12.32
C ILE A 147 13.55 -16.80 13.33
N THR A 148 13.92 -16.05 14.37
CA THR A 148 14.82 -16.55 15.42
C THR A 148 14.08 -17.05 16.64
N ASP A 149 12.78 -16.74 16.75
CA ASP A 149 11.89 -17.25 17.77
C ASP A 149 10.52 -17.61 17.16
N SER A 150 10.20 -18.89 17.15
CA SER A 150 8.96 -19.37 16.52
C SER A 150 7.69 -19.13 17.34
N GLU A 151 7.83 -18.87 18.64
CA GLU A 151 6.70 -18.57 19.54
C GLU A 151 6.45 -17.08 19.69
N GLY A 152 7.42 -16.27 19.25
CA GLY A 152 7.43 -14.83 19.40
C GLY A 152 7.98 -14.37 20.75
N ILE A 153 8.67 -13.26 20.72
CA ILE A 153 9.20 -12.57 21.91
C ILE A 153 8.44 -11.26 22.10
N GLU A 154 8.43 -10.75 23.32
CA GLU A 154 7.94 -9.40 23.57
C GLU A 154 8.74 -8.39 22.74
N SER A 155 8.07 -7.59 21.96
CA SER A 155 8.72 -6.58 21.12
C SER A 155 9.32 -5.49 21.99
N GLN A 156 10.55 -5.09 21.68
CA GLN A 156 11.19 -3.92 22.28
C GLN A 156 10.54 -2.58 21.82
N PHE A 157 9.60 -2.63 20.90
CA PHE A 157 8.93 -1.45 20.38
C PHE A 157 7.58 -1.28 21.06
N THR A 158 7.34 -0.07 21.56
CA THR A 158 6.06 0.33 22.15
C THR A 158 5.48 1.49 21.35
N THR A 159 4.17 1.48 21.16
CA THR A 159 3.40 2.59 20.60
C THR A 159 2.35 3.05 21.62
N LYS A 160 1.82 4.25 21.47
CA LYS A 160 0.74 4.74 22.37
C LYS A 160 -0.54 3.89 22.27
N ALA A 161 -0.74 3.23 21.12
CA ALA A 161 -1.87 2.34 20.91
C ALA A 161 -1.68 0.97 21.57
N SER A 162 -0.43 0.58 21.90
CA SER A 162 -0.16 -0.73 22.48
C SER A 162 0.02 -0.62 23.99
N SER A 163 -0.87 -1.22 24.73
CA SER A 163 -0.67 -1.42 26.15
C SER A 163 -0.14 -2.82 26.51
N GLU A 164 -0.25 -3.82 25.65
CA GLU A 164 -0.04 -5.18 26.18
C GLU A 164 0.70 -6.21 25.32
N HIS A 165 0.80 -6.24 24.02
CA HIS A 165 1.54 -7.33 23.34
C HIS A 165 1.95 -7.00 21.91
N HIS A 166 3.15 -6.49 21.72
CA HIS A 166 3.83 -6.61 20.44
C HIS A 166 4.67 -7.88 20.44
N HIS A 167 4.27 -8.85 19.62
CA HIS A 167 5.13 -9.99 19.34
C HIS A 167 6.10 -9.62 18.21
N ALA A 168 7.35 -10.01 18.36
CA ALA A 168 8.35 -10.01 17.30
C ALA A 168 8.87 -11.44 17.14
N TYR A 169 9.08 -11.86 15.91
CA TYR A 169 9.60 -13.21 15.61
C TYR A 169 11.11 -13.23 15.38
N GLY A 170 11.79 -12.18 15.79
CA GLY A 170 13.24 -12.03 15.75
C GLY A 170 13.68 -10.66 16.22
N LYS A 171 14.99 -10.48 16.40
CA LYS A 171 15.58 -9.24 16.92
C LYS A 171 15.91 -8.22 15.82
N ASP A 172 16.06 -8.69 14.59
CA ASP A 172 16.44 -7.85 13.45
C ASP A 172 15.21 -7.24 12.79
N PHE A 173 15.37 -5.99 12.34
CA PHE A 173 14.35 -5.22 11.63
C PHE A 173 15.00 -4.50 10.45
N PHE A 174 14.24 -4.26 9.38
CA PHE A 174 14.68 -3.43 8.28
C PHE A 174 14.75 -1.96 8.70
N LEU A 175 15.92 -1.38 8.59
CA LEU A 175 16.18 0.04 8.77
C LEU A 175 16.21 0.74 7.40
N GLU A 176 16.08 2.06 7.38
CA GLU A 176 16.21 2.86 6.15
C GLU A 176 17.61 2.73 5.52
N THR A 177 18.60 2.27 6.29
CA THR A 177 19.98 2.01 5.84
C THR A 177 20.22 0.55 5.43
N THR A 178 19.23 -0.34 5.57
CA THR A 178 19.35 -1.73 5.13
C THR A 178 19.51 -1.80 3.62
N ASN A 179 20.47 -2.58 3.15
CA ASN A 179 20.70 -2.79 1.72
C ASN A 179 19.51 -3.51 1.08
N TYR A 180 19.16 -3.12 -0.13
CA TYR A 180 18.11 -3.78 -0.91
C TYR A 180 18.57 -5.16 -1.40
N ASN A 181 17.73 -6.16 -1.23
CA ASN A 181 17.93 -7.54 -1.67
C ASN A 181 16.60 -8.18 -2.09
N PRO A 182 15.90 -7.66 -3.10
CA PRO A 182 14.56 -8.11 -3.49
C PRO A 182 14.57 -9.53 -4.07
N HIS A 183 13.58 -10.38 -3.71
CA HIS A 183 13.51 -11.78 -4.12
C HIS A 183 12.37 -12.09 -5.11
N SER A 184 11.51 -11.12 -5.44
CA SER A 184 10.43 -11.29 -6.43
C SER A 184 10.54 -10.30 -7.58
N PRO A 185 9.95 -10.56 -8.77
CA PRO A 185 9.88 -9.57 -9.83
C PRO A 185 9.17 -8.28 -9.41
N TYR A 186 8.15 -8.38 -8.54
CA TYR A 186 7.50 -7.21 -7.95
C TYR A 186 8.49 -6.39 -7.11
N SER A 187 9.11 -6.99 -6.10
CA SER A 187 10.03 -6.26 -5.22
C SER A 187 11.25 -5.73 -5.98
N ALA A 188 11.75 -6.48 -6.97
CA ALA A 188 12.82 -6.01 -7.85
C ALA A 188 12.41 -4.78 -8.67
N SER A 189 11.17 -4.73 -9.19
CA SER A 189 10.66 -3.58 -9.92
C SER A 189 10.50 -2.35 -9.02
N LYS A 190 10.06 -2.54 -7.75
CA LYS A 190 9.97 -1.46 -6.77
C LYS A 190 11.35 -0.95 -6.35
N ALA A 191 12.30 -1.85 -6.05
CA ALA A 191 13.68 -1.47 -5.76
C ALA A 191 14.32 -0.67 -6.90
N SER A 192 14.06 -1.06 -8.15
CA SER A 192 14.55 -0.33 -9.34
C SER A 192 13.96 1.08 -9.40
N SER A 193 12.65 1.25 -9.17
CA SER A 193 12.03 2.57 -9.15
C SER A 193 12.55 3.45 -8.01
N ASP A 194 12.79 2.89 -6.82
CA ASP A 194 13.39 3.62 -5.69
C ASP A 194 14.77 4.15 -6.03
N HIS A 195 15.58 3.36 -6.72
CA HIS A 195 16.91 3.80 -7.18
C HIS A 195 16.82 4.94 -8.20
N PHE A 196 15.87 4.90 -9.13
CA PHE A 196 15.66 6.04 -10.04
C PHE A 196 15.24 7.30 -9.30
N VAL A 197 14.33 7.19 -8.32
CA VAL A 197 13.90 8.34 -7.51
C VAL A 197 15.08 8.99 -6.77
N ARG A 198 15.94 8.19 -6.16
CA ARG A 198 17.17 8.69 -5.49
C ARG A 198 18.14 9.29 -6.49
N ALA A 199 18.38 8.62 -7.62
CA ALA A 199 19.28 9.10 -8.66
C ALA A 199 18.83 10.46 -9.24
N PHE A 200 17.53 10.71 -9.35
CA PHE A 200 17.01 12.00 -9.82
C PHE A 200 17.29 13.12 -8.82
N HIS A 201 17.29 12.82 -7.52
CA HIS A 201 17.77 13.79 -6.54
C HIS A 201 19.28 14.04 -6.68
N ASP A 202 20.06 12.97 -6.66
CA ASP A 202 21.53 13.07 -6.64
C ASP A 202 22.09 13.71 -7.92
N THR A 203 21.45 13.47 -9.06
CA THR A 203 21.90 13.98 -10.35
C THR A 203 21.36 15.37 -10.67
N TYR A 204 20.11 15.62 -10.37
CA TYR A 204 19.40 16.84 -10.82
C TYR A 204 18.93 17.74 -9.67
N GLY A 205 19.14 17.35 -8.41
CA GLY A 205 18.65 18.11 -7.24
C GLY A 205 17.13 18.08 -7.07
N MET A 206 16.43 17.17 -7.75
CA MET A 206 14.98 17.06 -7.67
C MET A 206 14.53 16.76 -6.23
N PRO A 207 13.49 17.44 -5.69
CA PRO A 207 13.07 17.28 -4.30
C PRO A 207 12.26 15.99 -4.10
N THR A 208 12.94 14.85 -4.00
CA THR A 208 12.34 13.53 -3.87
C THR A 208 12.35 13.03 -2.43
N ILE A 209 11.37 12.16 -2.10
CA ILE A 209 11.32 11.35 -0.87
C ILE A 209 10.90 9.94 -1.25
N VAL A 210 11.48 8.94 -0.61
CA VAL A 210 11.10 7.53 -0.73
C VAL A 210 10.57 7.02 0.60
N THR A 211 9.50 6.24 0.58
CA THR A 211 9.03 5.53 1.77
C THR A 211 8.82 4.04 1.48
N ASN A 212 9.19 3.22 2.45
CA ASN A 212 8.95 1.78 2.42
C ASN A 212 7.93 1.44 3.49
N CYS A 213 6.84 0.78 3.12
CA CYS A 213 5.79 0.43 4.07
C CYS A 213 5.65 -1.07 4.24
N SER A 214 5.18 -1.48 5.41
CA SER A 214 4.77 -2.85 5.70
C SER A 214 3.43 -3.21 5.05
N ASN A 215 2.94 -4.44 5.28
CA ASN A 215 1.68 -4.92 4.70
C ASN A 215 0.50 -4.09 5.18
N ASN A 216 -0.26 -3.52 4.24
CA ASN A 216 -1.44 -2.74 4.57
C ASN A 216 -2.71 -3.59 4.61
N TYR A 217 -3.66 -3.22 5.47
CA TYR A 217 -5.00 -3.79 5.53
C TYR A 217 -6.04 -2.70 5.87
N GLY A 218 -7.29 -2.94 5.52
CA GLY A 218 -8.38 -2.00 5.77
C GLY A 218 -9.44 -1.98 4.67
N PRO A 219 -10.37 -1.02 4.72
CA PRO A 219 -11.40 -0.80 3.72
C PRO A 219 -10.86 -0.62 2.30
N TYR A 220 -11.63 -1.05 1.30
CA TYR A 220 -11.35 -0.90 -0.14
C TYR A 220 -10.14 -1.71 -0.68
N GLN A 221 -9.54 -2.62 0.11
CA GLN A 221 -8.50 -3.49 -0.40
C GLN A 221 -9.08 -4.53 -1.37
N PHE A 222 -8.47 -4.63 -2.57
CA PHE A 222 -8.96 -5.56 -3.59
C PHE A 222 -8.84 -7.02 -3.13
N PRO A 223 -9.88 -7.87 -3.34
CA PRO A 223 -9.99 -9.19 -2.74
C PRO A 223 -9.09 -10.29 -3.34
N GLU A 224 -8.00 -9.93 -4.00
CA GLU A 224 -6.88 -10.82 -4.30
C GLU A 224 -5.88 -10.94 -3.12
N LYS A 225 -5.96 -10.02 -2.15
CA LYS A 225 -5.12 -10.01 -0.95
C LYS A 225 -5.77 -10.82 0.17
N LEU A 226 -4.95 -11.38 1.07
CA LEU A 226 -5.32 -12.35 2.10
C LEU A 226 -6.58 -11.94 2.88
N ILE A 227 -6.58 -10.76 3.49
CA ILE A 227 -7.65 -10.33 4.40
C ILE A 227 -9.00 -10.21 3.69
N PRO A 228 -9.18 -9.39 2.64
CA PRO A 228 -10.48 -9.27 1.99
C PRO A 228 -10.91 -10.55 1.25
N LEU A 229 -9.96 -11.31 0.70
CA LEU A 229 -10.23 -12.61 0.10
C LEU A 229 -10.87 -13.58 1.11
N PHE A 230 -10.26 -13.67 2.30
CA PHE A 230 -10.73 -14.62 3.31
C PHE A 230 -12.05 -14.20 3.94
N ILE A 231 -12.26 -12.89 4.17
CA ILE A 231 -13.57 -12.38 4.61
C ILE A 231 -14.67 -12.79 3.62
N ASN A 232 -14.44 -12.56 2.31
CA ASN A 232 -15.39 -12.94 1.28
C ASN A 232 -15.61 -14.46 1.20
N ASN A 233 -14.54 -15.26 1.33
CA ASN A 233 -14.62 -16.72 1.28
C ASN A 233 -15.35 -17.29 2.49
N ILE A 234 -15.11 -16.81 3.71
CA ILE A 234 -15.81 -17.23 4.93
C ILE A 234 -17.32 -16.95 4.77
N ARG A 235 -17.69 -15.75 4.34
CA ARG A 235 -19.10 -15.38 4.09
C ARG A 235 -19.81 -16.34 3.14
N HIS A 236 -19.11 -16.81 2.11
CA HIS A 236 -19.68 -17.72 1.10
C HIS A 236 -19.37 -19.20 1.36
N ARG A 237 -18.83 -19.55 2.51
CA ARG A 237 -18.43 -20.92 2.87
C ARG A 237 -17.50 -21.54 1.83
N ARG A 238 -16.55 -20.74 1.30
CA ARG A 238 -15.51 -21.20 0.35
C ARG A 238 -14.23 -21.52 1.09
N GLN A 239 -13.36 -22.31 0.47
CA GLN A 239 -12.04 -22.68 1.02
C GLN A 239 -11.17 -21.44 1.25
N LEU A 240 -10.34 -21.50 2.30
CA LEU A 240 -9.34 -20.50 2.68
C LEU A 240 -7.95 -21.03 2.33
N PRO A 241 -7.41 -20.70 1.15
CA PRO A 241 -6.13 -21.24 0.68
C PRO A 241 -4.95 -20.62 1.44
N VAL A 242 -4.34 -21.38 2.34
CA VAL A 242 -3.15 -20.99 3.10
C VAL A 242 -1.90 -21.54 2.40
N TYR A 243 -0.99 -20.66 2.01
CA TYR A 243 0.29 -21.05 1.41
C TYR A 243 1.17 -21.80 2.41
N GLY A 244 1.68 -22.99 2.01
CA GLY A 244 2.51 -23.83 2.84
C GLY A 244 1.83 -24.14 4.19
N LYS A 245 2.51 -23.89 5.30
CA LYS A 245 1.96 -24.02 6.65
C LYS A 245 1.39 -22.70 7.21
N GLY A 246 1.53 -21.59 6.47
CA GLY A 246 1.13 -20.26 6.93
C GLY A 246 2.07 -19.66 7.99
N GLU A 247 3.30 -20.13 8.07
CA GLU A 247 4.30 -19.69 9.06
C GLU A 247 5.00 -18.38 8.70
N ASN A 248 4.79 -17.87 7.48
CA ASN A 248 5.35 -16.58 7.06
C ASN A 248 4.82 -15.46 7.95
N VAL A 249 5.74 -14.61 8.41
CA VAL A 249 5.46 -13.48 9.30
C VAL A 249 5.45 -12.18 8.51
N ARG A 250 4.47 -11.34 8.78
CA ARG A 250 4.33 -10.00 8.20
C ARG A 250 4.02 -8.99 9.30
N ASP A 251 4.55 -7.79 9.15
CA ASP A 251 4.11 -6.63 9.90
C ASP A 251 2.88 -6.02 9.23
N TRP A 252 1.86 -5.63 10.00
CA TRP A 252 0.57 -5.16 9.49
C TRP A 252 0.26 -3.74 9.92
N LEU A 253 -0.04 -2.90 8.93
CA LEU A 253 -0.32 -1.48 9.08
C LEU A 253 -1.75 -1.16 8.61
N TYR A 254 -2.54 -0.53 9.48
CA TYR A 254 -3.87 -0.08 9.10
C TYR A 254 -3.77 1.05 8.07
N VAL A 255 -4.56 0.96 7.00
CA VAL A 255 -4.40 1.83 5.81
C VAL A 255 -4.58 3.30 6.09
N GLU A 256 -5.46 3.69 7.03
CA GLU A 256 -5.64 5.09 7.41
C GLU A 256 -4.42 5.64 8.16
N ASP A 257 -3.74 4.80 8.95
CA ASP A 257 -2.47 5.16 9.58
C ASP A 257 -1.38 5.39 8.53
N HIS A 258 -1.34 4.56 7.50
CA HIS A 258 -0.43 4.78 6.37
C HIS A 258 -0.76 6.10 5.64
N ALA A 259 -2.03 6.37 5.34
CA ALA A 259 -2.43 7.63 4.71
C ALA A 259 -2.02 8.86 5.54
N ARG A 260 -2.13 8.77 6.89
CA ARG A 260 -1.66 9.83 7.82
C ARG A 260 -0.13 9.99 7.77
N ALA A 261 0.62 8.88 7.68
CA ALA A 261 2.07 8.93 7.52
C ALA A 261 2.47 9.59 6.19
N ILE A 262 1.82 9.21 5.10
CA ILE A 262 2.06 9.80 3.77
C ILE A 262 1.83 11.31 3.80
N ASP A 263 0.70 11.75 4.35
CA ASP A 263 0.40 13.18 4.48
C ASP A 263 1.45 13.94 5.30
N LEU A 264 1.83 13.40 6.45
CA LEU A 264 2.81 14.01 7.33
C LEU A 264 4.19 14.10 6.67
N ILE A 265 4.67 13.01 6.06
CA ILE A 265 5.97 12.96 5.38
C ILE A 265 5.96 13.85 4.14
N PHE A 266 4.87 13.88 3.37
CA PHE A 266 4.75 14.76 2.20
C PHE A 266 4.93 16.23 2.58
N HIS A 267 4.43 16.67 3.72
CA HIS A 267 4.52 18.07 4.15
C HIS A 267 5.78 18.38 4.96
N GLN A 268 6.26 17.48 5.78
CA GLN A 268 7.30 17.75 6.78
C GLN A 268 8.54 16.86 6.62
N GLY A 269 8.49 15.81 5.80
CA GLY A 269 9.61 14.91 5.57
C GLY A 269 10.79 15.64 4.91
N LYS A 270 11.99 15.21 5.25
CA LYS A 270 13.22 15.74 4.71
C LYS A 270 13.42 15.28 3.27
N VAL A 271 13.74 16.23 2.40
CA VAL A 271 14.08 15.95 0.99
C VAL A 271 15.30 15.03 0.91
N ALA A 272 15.32 14.16 -0.07
CA ALA A 272 16.34 13.12 -0.30
C ALA A 272 16.42 12.03 0.77
N ASP A 273 15.47 12.01 1.69
CA ASP A 273 15.48 11.01 2.76
C ASP A 273 14.56 9.84 2.47
N THR A 274 14.75 8.77 3.24
CA THR A 274 13.90 7.58 3.23
C THR A 274 13.26 7.43 4.59
N TYR A 275 11.96 7.05 4.64
CA TYR A 275 11.25 6.73 5.86
C TYR A 275 10.60 5.36 5.76
N ASN A 276 10.79 4.56 6.78
CA ASN A 276 10.09 3.31 6.98
C ASN A 276 8.76 3.56 7.70
N ILE A 277 7.68 2.90 7.23
CA ILE A 277 6.34 3.04 7.79
C ILE A 277 5.81 1.64 8.13
N GLY A 278 5.82 1.27 9.40
CA GLY A 278 5.39 -0.04 9.89
C GLY A 278 4.43 0.07 11.07
N GLY A 279 3.68 -1.01 11.29
CA GLY A 279 2.68 -1.09 12.36
C GLY A 279 3.23 -1.60 13.69
N PHE A 280 4.43 -2.21 13.70
CA PHE A 280 4.96 -3.02 14.80
C PHE A 280 4.02 -4.16 15.22
N ASN A 281 3.27 -4.69 14.24
CA ASN A 281 2.27 -5.75 14.40
C ASN A 281 2.70 -6.98 13.59
N GLU A 282 3.67 -7.73 14.08
CA GLU A 282 4.10 -8.97 13.43
C GLU A 282 3.14 -10.12 13.73
N TRP A 283 2.65 -10.77 12.68
CA TRP A 283 1.75 -11.92 12.77
C TRP A 283 2.13 -13.00 11.78
N LYS A 284 2.03 -14.27 12.19
CA LYS A 284 2.03 -15.40 11.25
C LYS A 284 0.75 -15.38 10.43
N ASN A 285 0.84 -15.70 9.14
CA ASN A 285 -0.33 -15.74 8.27
C ASN A 285 -1.43 -16.68 8.80
N ILE A 286 -1.07 -17.84 9.36
CA ILE A 286 -2.05 -18.77 9.94
C ILE A 286 -2.80 -18.19 11.15
N ASP A 287 -2.14 -17.36 11.96
CA ASP A 287 -2.76 -16.75 13.13
C ASP A 287 -3.71 -15.63 12.71
N ILE A 288 -3.34 -14.86 11.67
CA ILE A 288 -4.26 -13.90 11.03
C ILE A 288 -5.52 -14.61 10.54
N VAL A 289 -5.38 -15.74 9.86
CA VAL A 289 -6.50 -16.53 9.35
C VAL A 289 -7.43 -16.96 10.49
N ARG A 290 -6.87 -17.39 11.62
CA ARG A 290 -7.66 -17.77 12.81
C ARG A 290 -8.39 -16.58 13.43
N VAL A 291 -7.71 -15.40 13.53
CA VAL A 291 -8.33 -14.17 14.02
C VAL A 291 -9.46 -13.72 13.09
N LEU A 292 -9.24 -13.75 11.78
CA LEU A 292 -10.28 -13.44 10.78
C LEU A 292 -11.50 -14.36 10.90
N ILE A 293 -11.28 -15.68 10.98
CA ILE A 293 -12.35 -16.66 11.14
C ILE A 293 -13.20 -16.35 12.38
N LYS A 294 -12.56 -16.19 13.54
CA LYS A 294 -13.27 -15.85 14.79
C LYS A 294 -14.08 -14.56 14.66
N THR A 295 -13.46 -13.53 14.10
CA THR A 295 -14.09 -12.21 13.96
C THR A 295 -15.28 -12.25 12.98
N VAL A 296 -15.11 -12.89 11.82
CA VAL A 296 -16.18 -12.99 10.80
C VAL A 296 -17.32 -13.85 11.32
N ASP A 297 -17.05 -15.03 11.90
CA ASP A 297 -18.07 -15.90 12.46
C ASP A 297 -18.90 -15.17 13.51
N ARG A 298 -18.25 -14.50 14.47
CA ARG A 298 -18.92 -13.73 15.52
C ARG A 298 -19.79 -12.62 14.94
N LEU A 299 -19.30 -11.85 13.96
CA LEU A 299 -20.04 -10.74 13.35
C LEU A 299 -21.20 -11.23 12.46
N LEU A 300 -21.14 -12.44 11.95
CA LEU A 300 -22.24 -13.11 11.24
C LEU A 300 -23.22 -13.81 12.20
N GLY A 301 -23.00 -13.77 13.52
CA GLY A 301 -23.86 -14.41 14.52
C GLY A 301 -23.60 -15.91 14.70
N ASN A 302 -22.50 -16.43 14.18
CA ASN A 302 -22.08 -17.82 14.35
C ASN A 302 -21.16 -17.98 15.58
N PRO A 303 -21.07 -19.17 16.19
CA PRO A 303 -20.04 -19.46 17.17
C PRO A 303 -18.63 -19.24 16.58
N GLU A 304 -17.75 -18.62 17.35
CA GLU A 304 -16.36 -18.38 16.92
C GLU A 304 -15.66 -19.70 16.56
N GLY A 305 -15.01 -19.71 15.39
CA GLY A 305 -14.31 -20.88 14.89
C GLY A 305 -15.16 -21.85 14.04
N THR A 306 -16.42 -21.53 13.79
CA THR A 306 -17.30 -22.34 12.91
C THR A 306 -16.67 -22.55 11.54
N SER A 307 -15.90 -21.58 11.03
CA SER A 307 -15.30 -21.61 9.69
C SER A 307 -13.86 -22.14 9.68
N LEU A 308 -13.35 -22.73 10.75
CA LEU A 308 -12.01 -23.35 10.79
C LEU A 308 -11.87 -24.53 9.81
N ASP A 309 -12.96 -25.22 9.52
CA ASP A 309 -13.03 -26.32 8.55
C ASP A 309 -12.76 -25.89 7.09
N LEU A 310 -12.80 -24.59 6.81
CA LEU A 310 -12.54 -24.03 5.49
C LEU A 310 -11.04 -23.89 5.19
N ILE A 311 -10.16 -23.97 6.19
CA ILE A 311 -8.71 -23.85 5.99
C ILE A 311 -8.21 -24.98 5.09
N THR A 312 -7.55 -24.62 3.99
CA THR A 312 -6.93 -25.57 3.07
C THR A 312 -5.50 -25.14 2.79
N HIS A 313 -4.55 -26.02 3.06
CA HIS A 313 -3.16 -25.76 2.76
C HIS A 313 -2.87 -26.01 1.28
N VAL A 314 -2.27 -25.03 0.62
CA VAL A 314 -1.89 -25.11 -0.80
C VAL A 314 -0.37 -25.03 -0.94
N THR A 315 0.15 -25.42 -2.11
CA THR A 315 1.58 -25.32 -2.41
C THR A 315 2.06 -23.90 -2.23
N ASP A 316 3.17 -23.73 -1.52
CA ASP A 316 3.76 -22.41 -1.29
C ASP A 316 4.29 -21.79 -2.58
N ARG A 317 4.35 -20.45 -2.62
CA ARG A 317 4.91 -19.73 -3.76
C ARG A 317 6.44 -19.84 -3.79
N LYS A 318 7.02 -19.78 -4.99
CA LYS A 318 8.47 -19.76 -5.15
C LYS A 318 9.03 -18.43 -4.62
N GLY A 319 10.15 -18.50 -3.89
CA GLY A 319 10.78 -17.31 -3.31
C GLY A 319 9.92 -16.59 -2.27
N HIS A 320 9.13 -17.33 -1.50
CA HIS A 320 8.28 -16.75 -0.46
C HIS A 320 9.10 -16.44 0.79
N ASP A 321 9.41 -15.19 0.98
CA ASP A 321 10.18 -14.71 2.13
C ASP A 321 9.48 -15.03 3.46
N MET A 322 10.28 -15.44 4.45
CA MET A 322 9.74 -15.94 5.71
C MET A 322 9.25 -14.83 6.62
N ARG A 323 10.00 -13.73 6.76
CA ARG A 323 9.64 -12.66 7.69
C ARG A 323 9.94 -11.29 7.10
N TYR A 324 8.99 -10.38 7.25
CA TYR A 324 9.16 -8.94 7.07
C TYR A 324 8.85 -8.22 8.38
N ALA A 325 9.77 -7.39 8.81
CA ALA A 325 9.59 -6.54 9.98
C ALA A 325 10.36 -5.23 9.75
N ILE A 326 9.65 -4.12 9.82
CA ILE A 326 10.20 -2.81 9.48
C ILE A 326 10.29 -1.92 10.73
N ASP A 327 11.39 -1.17 10.85
CA ASP A 327 11.60 -0.23 11.95
C ASP A 327 11.16 1.18 11.54
N SER A 328 10.07 1.67 12.10
CA SER A 328 9.54 3.02 11.86
C SER A 328 9.89 4.03 12.96
N ARG A 329 10.84 3.70 13.87
CA ARG A 329 11.25 4.63 14.95
C ARG A 329 11.87 5.94 14.45
N LYS A 330 12.46 5.95 13.24
CA LYS A 330 12.91 7.21 12.63
C LYS A 330 11.74 8.15 12.41
N LEU A 331 10.66 7.66 11.81
CA LEU A 331 9.44 8.42 11.58
C LEU A 331 8.80 8.91 12.88
N GLN A 332 8.77 8.05 13.91
CA GLN A 332 8.28 8.43 15.24
C GLN A 332 9.12 9.57 15.84
N ARG A 333 10.45 9.42 15.83
CA ARG A 333 11.37 10.38 16.45
C ARG A 333 11.39 11.71 15.73
N GLU A 334 11.41 11.72 14.39
CA GLU A 334 11.60 12.91 13.59
C GLU A 334 10.30 13.68 13.35
N LEU A 335 9.19 12.97 13.15
CA LEU A 335 7.91 13.57 12.76
C LEU A 335 6.77 13.30 13.76
N GLY A 336 7.01 12.52 14.82
CA GLY A 336 6.00 12.26 15.85
C GLY A 336 4.85 11.36 15.40
N TRP A 337 4.99 10.64 14.28
CA TRP A 337 3.98 9.73 13.80
C TRP A 337 4.02 8.39 14.55
N GLU A 338 2.85 7.87 14.87
CA GLU A 338 2.68 6.52 15.40
C GLU A 338 1.43 5.87 14.80
N PRO A 339 1.40 4.52 14.64
CA PRO A 339 0.17 3.81 14.31
C PRO A 339 -0.87 4.03 15.43
N SER A 340 -2.13 4.16 15.07
CA SER A 340 -3.22 4.47 16.01
C SER A 340 -4.01 3.25 16.44
N LEU A 341 -3.90 2.14 15.72
CA LEU A 341 -4.66 0.93 15.97
C LEU A 341 -3.74 -0.28 16.20
N GLN A 342 -4.16 -1.13 17.12
CA GLN A 342 -3.68 -2.51 17.20
C GLN A 342 -4.36 -3.37 16.14
N PHE A 343 -3.70 -4.50 15.79
CA PHE A 343 -4.16 -5.35 14.70
C PHE A 343 -5.57 -5.90 14.95
N GLU A 344 -5.88 -6.35 16.16
CA GLU A 344 -7.18 -6.94 16.52
C GLU A 344 -8.32 -5.93 16.36
N GLU A 345 -8.14 -4.69 16.82
CA GLU A 345 -9.13 -3.63 16.64
C GLU A 345 -9.27 -3.25 15.17
N GLY A 346 -8.14 -3.11 14.46
CA GLY A 346 -8.12 -2.80 13.04
C GLY A 346 -8.79 -3.88 12.20
N ILE A 347 -8.59 -5.16 12.53
CA ILE A 347 -9.25 -6.29 11.86
C ILE A 347 -10.75 -6.26 12.09
N GLU A 348 -11.23 -5.99 13.30
CA GLU A 348 -12.67 -5.92 13.55
C GLU A 348 -13.31 -4.79 12.74
N ARG A 349 -12.71 -3.59 12.71
CA ARG A 349 -13.17 -2.48 11.87
C ARG A 349 -13.19 -2.86 10.38
N THR A 350 -12.15 -3.53 9.92
CA THR A 350 -12.02 -4.00 8.53
C THR A 350 -13.11 -5.00 8.17
N VAL A 351 -13.31 -6.02 8.99
CA VAL A 351 -14.35 -7.04 8.75
C VAL A 351 -15.74 -6.40 8.75
N ARG A 352 -16.07 -5.53 9.71
CA ARG A 352 -17.35 -4.79 9.75
C ARG A 352 -17.56 -4.04 8.45
N TRP A 353 -16.54 -3.28 8.01
CA TRP A 353 -16.66 -2.54 6.76
C TRP A 353 -17.00 -3.45 5.57
N TYR A 354 -16.31 -4.58 5.41
CA TYR A 354 -16.62 -5.51 4.31
C TYR A 354 -18.00 -6.15 4.43
N LEU A 355 -18.47 -6.44 5.63
CA LEU A 355 -19.81 -6.98 5.84
C LEU A 355 -20.90 -5.94 5.58
N ASP A 356 -20.65 -4.67 5.87
CA ASP A 356 -21.57 -3.57 5.65
C ASP A 356 -21.58 -3.07 4.18
N ASN A 357 -20.50 -3.33 3.41
CA ASN A 357 -20.32 -2.85 2.03
C ASN A 357 -20.32 -4.01 1.02
N GLN A 358 -21.36 -4.85 1.10
CA GLN A 358 -21.46 -6.06 0.25
C GLN A 358 -21.62 -5.74 -1.23
N GLU A 359 -22.35 -4.68 -1.58
CA GLU A 359 -22.51 -4.25 -2.97
C GLU A 359 -21.15 -3.91 -3.60
N TRP A 360 -20.29 -3.20 -2.86
CA TRP A 360 -18.92 -2.93 -3.30
C TRP A 360 -18.14 -4.23 -3.53
N MET A 361 -18.20 -5.16 -2.56
CA MET A 361 -17.52 -6.47 -2.67
C MET A 361 -18.02 -7.28 -3.88
N ASP A 362 -19.33 -7.36 -4.08
CA ASP A 362 -19.95 -8.11 -5.17
C ASP A 362 -19.56 -7.50 -6.53
N ASN A 363 -19.49 -6.16 -6.64
CA ASN A 363 -19.05 -5.47 -7.84
C ASN A 363 -17.58 -5.78 -8.19
N VAL A 364 -16.66 -5.71 -7.23
CA VAL A 364 -15.22 -5.96 -7.49
C VAL A 364 -14.90 -7.44 -7.67
N THR A 365 -15.74 -8.36 -7.19
CA THR A 365 -15.56 -9.81 -7.35
C THR A 365 -16.31 -10.40 -8.53
N SER A 366 -16.99 -9.57 -9.34
CA SER A 366 -17.68 -9.99 -10.54
C SER A 366 -16.76 -10.13 -11.77
N GLY A 367 -17.23 -10.80 -12.82
CA GLY A 367 -16.57 -10.79 -14.13
C GLY A 367 -15.14 -11.33 -14.14
N ALA A 368 -14.18 -10.48 -14.52
CA ALA A 368 -12.77 -10.85 -14.69
C ALA A 368 -12.10 -11.36 -13.40
N TYR A 369 -12.57 -10.92 -12.24
CA TYR A 369 -12.06 -11.42 -10.95
C TYR A 369 -12.34 -12.91 -10.77
N GLN A 370 -13.53 -13.40 -11.17
CA GLN A 370 -13.87 -14.82 -11.03
C GLN A 370 -12.93 -15.71 -11.86
N HIS A 371 -12.58 -15.30 -13.08
CA HIS A 371 -11.58 -15.99 -13.90
C HIS A 371 -10.20 -16.01 -13.23
N TYR A 372 -9.76 -14.86 -12.71
CA TYR A 372 -8.51 -14.78 -11.96
C TYR A 372 -8.50 -15.73 -10.74
N TYR A 373 -9.59 -15.74 -9.95
CA TYR A 373 -9.71 -16.62 -8.78
C TYR A 373 -9.61 -18.09 -9.16
N ASP A 374 -10.32 -18.49 -10.20
CA ASP A 374 -10.30 -19.88 -10.69
C ASP A 374 -8.90 -20.30 -11.15
N ASP A 375 -8.21 -19.44 -11.88
CA ASP A 375 -6.83 -19.68 -12.36
C ASP A 375 -5.82 -19.80 -11.21
N MET A 376 -6.02 -19.06 -10.14
CA MET A 376 -5.08 -19.02 -9.00
C MET A 376 -5.29 -20.16 -8.02
N TYR A 377 -6.51 -20.60 -7.79
CA TYR A 377 -6.84 -21.46 -6.65
C TYR A 377 -7.52 -22.80 -7.00
N LYS A 378 -8.19 -22.95 -8.15
CA LYS A 378 -8.85 -24.21 -8.51
C LYS A 378 -7.88 -25.29 -9.02
N ASN A 379 -6.70 -24.93 -9.49
CA ASN A 379 -5.71 -25.84 -10.09
C ASN A 379 -4.40 -25.93 -9.27
N ARG A 380 -4.43 -25.58 -8.00
CA ARG A 380 -3.27 -25.66 -7.09
C ARG A 380 -3.41 -26.76 -6.05
#